data_a8fd705e1fd1f568160fef9caef463d3
#
_entry.id   a8fd705e1fd1f568160fef9caef463d3
#
_cell.length_a   1.000
_cell.length_b   1.000
_cell.length_c   1.000
_cell.angle_alpha   90.00
_cell.angle_beta   90.00
_cell.angle_gamma   90.00
#
_symmetry.space_group_name_H-M   'P 1'
#
loop_
_entity.id
_entity.type
_entity.pdbx_description
1 polymer ?
#
loop_
_entity_poly.entity_id
_entity_poly.type
_entity_poly.pdbx_seq_one_letter_code
_entity_poly.pdbx_strand_id
1 'polypeptide(L)'
;MITVVKNGRVIDPYNNIDSKLNIVIKDGKILEITPYEISGEKNIDATGLIVCPGFIDIHMHEDMYHNEEDYLDEWIAKSMLNMGVTTCIGGNCGINLTEPLTYLDAVDRLKLPVNIGLMAGHTNIRECVVENSNKYNPIQTDDIKKIMYTAREYLEGGCFGISYGIRYVPGITELELIEVSKACKPENKIINAHVRDDAKNIIWATKEFIKVGMKLDIPIQNSHIGSMGGYGQMKELLRLLDSVK
;
A
#
# COMPACT_ATOMS: atom_id res chain seq x y z
N MET A 1 19.45 18.81 -18.21
CA MET A 1 19.84 17.61 -19.04
C MET A 1 18.59 17.01 -19.65
N ILE A 2 18.63 16.79 -20.98
CA ILE A 2 17.52 16.13 -21.69
C ILE A 2 17.88 14.68 -21.92
N THR A 3 17.05 13.75 -21.40
CA THR A 3 17.15 12.32 -21.68
C THR A 3 16.02 11.91 -22.62
N VAL A 4 16.32 11.11 -23.66
CA VAL A 4 15.31 10.60 -24.58
C VAL A 4 15.32 9.08 -24.56
N VAL A 5 14.17 8.46 -24.26
CA VAL A 5 13.95 7.01 -24.44
C VAL A 5 13.34 6.83 -25.83
N LYS A 6 14.06 6.08 -26.69
CA LYS A 6 13.76 5.98 -28.13
C LYS A 6 13.21 4.61 -28.50
N ASN A 7 12.36 4.58 -29.53
CA ASN A 7 11.95 3.38 -30.26
C ASN A 7 11.17 2.33 -29.46
N GLY A 8 10.79 2.61 -28.23
CA GLY A 8 10.05 1.68 -27.37
C GLY A 8 8.58 1.59 -27.73
N ARG A 9 7.95 0.43 -27.46
CA ARG A 9 6.49 0.36 -27.39
C ARG A 9 6.05 1.00 -26.09
N VAL A 10 5.52 2.23 -26.15
CA VAL A 10 5.02 2.95 -24.99
C VAL A 10 3.61 2.46 -24.68
N ILE A 11 3.41 1.96 -23.46
CA ILE A 11 2.10 1.54 -22.95
C ILE A 11 1.77 2.38 -21.73
N ASP A 12 0.74 3.22 -21.87
CA ASP A 12 0.18 4.03 -20.78
C ASP A 12 -1.34 3.92 -20.80
N PRO A 13 -1.94 3.03 -20.01
CA PRO A 13 -3.38 2.80 -20.00
C PRO A 13 -4.20 4.04 -19.59
N TYR A 14 -3.64 4.87 -18.70
CA TYR A 14 -4.33 6.08 -18.24
C TYR A 14 -4.56 7.10 -19.39
N ASN A 15 -3.56 7.25 -20.26
CA ASN A 15 -3.62 8.14 -21.41
C ASN A 15 -4.05 7.43 -22.71
N ASN A 16 -4.47 6.15 -22.63
CA ASN A 16 -4.83 5.31 -23.78
C ASN A 16 -3.72 5.22 -24.85
N ILE A 17 -2.47 5.14 -24.41
CA ILE A 17 -1.30 5.00 -25.30
C ILE A 17 -0.90 3.53 -25.39
N ASP A 18 -0.79 3.00 -26.60
CA ASP A 18 -0.14 1.74 -26.94
C ASP A 18 0.44 1.87 -28.34
N SER A 19 1.67 2.41 -28.46
CA SER A 19 2.30 2.72 -29.74
C SER A 19 3.80 2.80 -29.62
N LYS A 20 4.50 2.68 -30.77
CA LYS A 20 5.94 2.93 -30.84
C LYS A 20 6.20 4.43 -30.82
N LEU A 21 6.76 4.93 -29.72
CA LEU A 21 6.97 6.36 -29.45
C LEU A 21 8.32 6.62 -28.80
N ASN A 22 8.71 7.88 -28.75
CA ASN A 22 9.86 8.39 -28.04
C ASN A 22 9.38 9.21 -26.84
N ILE A 23 10.08 9.13 -25.71
CA ILE A 23 9.76 9.88 -24.49
C ILE A 23 10.90 10.83 -24.18
N VAL A 24 10.60 12.13 -24.14
CA VAL A 24 11.55 13.18 -23.80
C VAL A 24 11.40 13.52 -22.31
N ILE A 25 12.49 13.41 -21.57
CA ILE A 25 12.54 13.67 -20.14
C ILE A 25 13.49 14.86 -19.89
N LYS A 26 13.01 15.85 -19.16
CA LYS A 26 13.80 16.98 -18.70
C LYS A 26 13.54 17.22 -17.23
N ASP A 27 14.62 17.38 -16.46
CA ASP A 27 14.58 17.69 -15.02
C ASP A 27 13.65 16.77 -14.22
N GLY A 28 13.71 15.45 -14.50
CA GLY A 28 12.93 14.40 -13.84
C GLY A 28 11.45 14.32 -14.25
N LYS A 29 11.03 15.10 -15.27
CA LYS A 29 9.63 15.10 -15.74
C LYS A 29 9.55 14.74 -17.22
N ILE A 30 8.48 14.06 -17.61
CA ILE A 30 8.15 13.83 -19.01
C ILE A 30 7.76 15.19 -19.61
N LEU A 31 8.53 15.62 -20.62
CA LEU A 31 8.28 16.86 -21.36
C LEU A 31 7.38 16.60 -22.57
N GLU A 32 7.61 15.48 -23.28
CA GLU A 32 6.89 15.13 -24.50
C GLU A 32 6.89 13.62 -24.72
N ILE A 33 5.82 13.11 -25.31
CA ILE A 33 5.73 11.76 -25.88
C ILE A 33 5.39 11.93 -27.35
N THR A 34 6.26 11.47 -28.26
CA THR A 34 6.20 11.85 -29.66
C THR A 34 6.58 10.68 -30.60
N PRO A 35 5.96 10.57 -31.79
CA PRO A 35 6.39 9.63 -32.81
C PRO A 35 7.62 10.14 -33.59
N TYR A 36 7.95 11.41 -33.51
CA TYR A 36 9.03 12.01 -34.27
C TYR A 36 10.40 11.66 -33.71
N GLU A 37 11.38 11.54 -34.60
CA GLU A 37 12.76 11.32 -34.18
C GLU A 37 13.30 12.56 -33.47
N ILE A 38 13.80 12.34 -32.26
CA ILE A 38 14.36 13.39 -31.43
C ILE A 38 15.61 12.88 -30.72
N SER A 39 16.54 13.74 -30.37
CA SER A 39 17.76 13.40 -29.65
C SER A 39 17.97 14.33 -28.48
N GLY A 40 18.42 13.77 -27.36
CA GLY A 40 18.83 14.52 -26.19
C GLY A 40 20.32 14.37 -25.90
N GLU A 41 20.75 14.95 -24.81
CA GLU A 41 22.10 14.80 -24.30
C GLU A 41 22.39 13.35 -23.90
N LYS A 42 21.36 12.64 -23.38
CA LYS A 42 21.38 11.21 -23.12
C LYS A 42 20.28 10.52 -23.92
N ASN A 43 20.64 9.45 -24.66
CA ASN A 43 19.66 8.66 -25.41
C ASN A 43 19.69 7.23 -24.91
N ILE A 44 18.50 6.64 -24.68
CA ILE A 44 18.28 5.26 -24.27
C ILE A 44 17.51 4.58 -25.40
N ASP A 45 18.15 3.61 -26.05
CA ASP A 45 17.47 2.83 -27.07
C ASP A 45 16.61 1.74 -26.44
N ALA A 46 15.32 1.83 -26.62
CA ALA A 46 14.31 0.88 -26.15
C ALA A 46 13.74 -0.01 -27.28
N THR A 47 14.48 -0.15 -28.39
CA THR A 47 14.05 -0.99 -29.52
C THR A 47 13.74 -2.42 -29.05
N GLY A 48 12.51 -2.88 -29.32
CA GLY A 48 12.03 -4.21 -28.89
C GLY A 48 11.58 -4.28 -27.41
N LEU A 49 11.66 -3.19 -26.67
CA LEU A 49 11.25 -3.12 -25.26
C LEU A 49 9.90 -2.41 -25.12
N ILE A 50 9.23 -2.73 -24.00
CA ILE A 50 8.05 -1.99 -23.52
C ILE A 50 8.54 -0.87 -22.59
N VAL A 51 8.01 0.32 -22.79
CA VAL A 51 8.22 1.47 -21.92
C VAL A 51 6.88 1.84 -21.30
N CYS A 52 6.77 1.79 -20.00
CA CYS A 52 5.53 2.10 -19.29
C CYS A 52 5.83 2.90 -18.02
N PRO A 53 4.82 3.52 -17.38
CA PRO A 53 4.96 4.04 -16.02
C PRO A 53 5.48 2.97 -15.08
N GLY A 54 6.28 3.37 -14.08
CA GLY A 54 6.73 2.45 -13.04
C GLY A 54 5.55 1.84 -12.31
N PHE A 55 5.65 0.56 -11.95
CA PHE A 55 4.59 -0.13 -11.23
C PHE A 55 4.46 0.42 -9.80
N ILE A 56 3.23 0.35 -9.28
CA ILE A 56 2.91 0.69 -7.89
C ILE A 56 2.51 -0.59 -7.19
N ASP A 57 3.29 -0.99 -6.17
CA ASP A 57 2.92 -2.09 -5.29
C ASP A 57 2.24 -1.54 -4.03
N ILE A 58 0.96 -1.85 -3.88
CA ILE A 58 0.15 -1.36 -2.76
C ILE A 58 0.15 -2.31 -1.56
N HIS A 59 0.90 -3.41 -1.63
CA HIS A 59 0.96 -4.38 -0.54
C HIS A 59 2.35 -5.00 -0.42
N MET A 60 3.21 -4.37 0.36
CA MET A 60 4.51 -4.92 0.74
C MET A 60 4.74 -4.77 2.25
N HIS A 61 5.75 -5.42 2.77
CA HIS A 61 6.32 -5.15 4.08
C HIS A 61 7.60 -4.36 3.88
N GLU A 62 7.82 -3.36 4.73
CA GLU A 62 8.95 -2.45 4.61
C GLU A 62 10.28 -3.10 5.02
N ASP A 63 11.39 -2.52 4.54
CA ASP A 63 12.73 -2.80 5.04
C ASP A 63 12.88 -2.34 6.50
N MET A 64 13.80 -2.97 7.25
CA MET A 64 14.08 -2.59 8.63
C MET A 64 14.85 -1.26 8.69
N TYR A 65 14.43 -0.36 9.57
CA TYR A 65 15.21 0.81 9.95
C TYR A 65 15.97 0.52 11.25
N HIS A 66 17.27 0.72 11.21
CA HIS A 66 18.19 0.55 12.33
C HIS A 66 18.46 1.91 12.97
N ASN A 67 17.68 2.23 13.99
CA ASN A 67 17.63 3.55 14.59
C ASN A 67 18.95 4.00 15.24
N GLU A 68 19.72 3.06 15.84
CA GLU A 68 20.99 3.38 16.50
C GLU A 68 22.08 3.71 15.47
N GLU A 69 22.12 3.03 14.35
CA GLU A 69 23.11 3.18 13.30
C GLU A 69 22.66 4.16 12.19
N ASP A 70 21.42 4.59 12.24
CA ASP A 70 20.80 5.50 11.28
C ASP A 70 20.90 5.02 9.83
N TYR A 71 20.49 3.77 9.57
CA TYR A 71 20.41 3.26 8.21
C TYR A 71 19.14 2.41 7.99
N LEU A 72 18.72 2.33 6.73
CA LEU A 72 17.66 1.44 6.26
C LEU A 72 18.28 0.26 5.52
N ASP A 73 17.81 -0.94 5.77
CA ASP A 73 17.99 -2.02 4.82
C ASP A 73 17.37 -1.61 3.48
N GLU A 74 17.96 -2.05 2.38
CA GLU A 74 17.47 -1.69 1.05
C GLU A 74 17.12 -2.94 0.22
N TRP A 75 16.94 -4.07 0.86
CA TRP A 75 16.71 -5.36 0.19
C TRP A 75 15.40 -5.36 -0.59
N ILE A 76 14.32 -4.94 0.07
CA ILE A 76 12.99 -4.89 -0.53
C ILE A 76 12.95 -3.76 -1.57
N ALA A 77 13.41 -2.56 -1.23
CA ALA A 77 13.44 -1.42 -2.14
C ALA A 77 14.23 -1.72 -3.43
N LYS A 78 15.41 -2.35 -3.33
CA LYS A 78 16.21 -2.77 -4.50
C LYS A 78 15.54 -3.88 -5.29
N SER A 79 14.92 -4.85 -4.63
CA SER A 79 14.19 -5.93 -5.30
C SER A 79 13.00 -5.39 -6.08
N MET A 80 12.23 -4.47 -5.48
CA MET A 80 11.10 -3.80 -6.13
C MET A 80 11.55 -3.03 -7.38
N LEU A 81 12.62 -2.25 -7.27
CA LEU A 81 13.16 -1.51 -8.42
C LEU A 81 13.57 -2.44 -9.56
N ASN A 82 14.20 -3.58 -9.26
CA ASN A 82 14.59 -4.58 -10.26
C ASN A 82 13.39 -5.24 -10.96
N MET A 83 12.22 -5.21 -10.37
CA MET A 83 10.96 -5.67 -10.97
C MET A 83 10.19 -4.54 -11.69
N GLY A 84 10.73 -3.33 -11.76
CA GLY A 84 10.07 -2.17 -12.37
C GLY A 84 9.05 -1.48 -11.46
N VAL A 85 9.01 -1.84 -10.17
CA VAL A 85 8.19 -1.15 -9.17
C VAL A 85 8.92 0.10 -8.71
N THR A 86 8.28 1.25 -8.80
CA THR A 86 8.87 2.56 -8.45
C THR A 86 8.21 3.21 -7.24
N THR A 87 7.09 2.65 -6.79
CA THR A 87 6.35 3.12 -5.60
C THR A 87 5.80 1.93 -4.85
N CYS A 88 6.04 1.88 -3.54
CA CYS A 88 5.61 0.79 -2.66
C CYS A 88 4.84 1.33 -1.45
N ILE A 89 3.82 0.61 -1.02
CA ILE A 89 3.08 0.91 0.22
C ILE A 89 3.31 -0.23 1.21
N GLY A 90 4.05 0.08 2.28
CA GLY A 90 4.34 -0.82 3.40
C GLY A 90 3.34 -0.73 4.54
N GLY A 91 3.67 -1.34 5.68
CA GLY A 91 2.83 -1.35 6.88
C GLY A 91 1.58 -2.20 6.74
N ASN A 92 1.61 -3.21 5.88
CA ASN A 92 0.46 -4.05 5.60
C ASN A 92 0.21 -5.13 6.67
N CYS A 93 -0.93 -5.80 6.60
CA CYS A 93 -1.35 -6.86 7.53
C CYS A 93 -1.38 -6.43 9.01
N GLY A 94 -1.53 -5.15 9.28
CA GLY A 94 -1.59 -4.60 10.63
C GLY A 94 -0.24 -4.39 11.31
N ILE A 95 0.87 -4.53 10.59
CA ILE A 95 2.23 -4.57 11.16
C ILE A 95 3.11 -3.51 10.51
N ASN A 96 3.80 -2.74 11.36
CA ASN A 96 4.95 -1.94 11.00
C ASN A 96 6.19 -2.48 11.74
N LEU A 97 7.33 -2.55 11.07
CA LEU A 97 8.60 -2.97 11.67
C LEU A 97 9.21 -1.87 12.54
N THR A 98 8.94 -0.64 12.20
CA THR A 98 9.36 0.57 12.92
C THR A 98 8.13 1.45 13.14
N GLU A 99 8.16 2.32 14.14
CA GLU A 99 7.11 3.33 14.33
C GLU A 99 6.93 4.14 13.03
N PRO A 100 5.70 4.28 12.51
CA PRO A 100 5.47 4.75 11.15
C PRO A 100 6.08 6.12 10.81
N LEU A 101 5.97 7.11 11.69
CA LEU A 101 6.48 8.45 11.40
C LEU A 101 8.01 8.51 11.44
N THR A 102 8.61 7.78 12.35
CA THR A 102 10.07 7.59 12.41
C THR A 102 10.61 6.93 11.14
N TYR A 103 9.89 5.91 10.63
CA TYR A 103 10.27 5.25 9.38
C TYR A 103 10.14 6.19 8.17
N LEU A 104 9.04 6.94 8.06
CA LEU A 104 8.83 7.89 6.96
C LEU A 104 9.88 9.01 6.95
N ASP A 105 10.25 9.53 8.13
CA ASP A 105 11.34 10.50 8.26
C ASP A 105 12.68 9.92 7.79
N ALA A 106 12.98 8.68 8.17
CA ALA A 106 14.19 7.99 7.73
C ALA A 106 14.21 7.79 6.20
N VAL A 107 13.08 7.38 5.59
CA VAL A 107 12.95 7.26 4.13
C VAL A 107 13.22 8.58 3.42
N ASP A 108 12.64 9.67 3.92
CA ASP A 108 12.82 11.01 3.32
C ASP A 108 14.27 11.49 3.42
N ARG A 109 14.93 11.18 4.51
CA ARG A 109 16.31 11.58 4.79
C ARG A 109 17.34 10.72 4.06
N LEU A 110 17.16 9.40 4.06
CA LEU A 110 18.14 8.43 3.53
C LEU A 110 17.97 8.14 2.03
N LYS A 111 16.85 8.55 1.41
CA LYS A 111 16.63 8.49 -0.05
C LYS A 111 16.70 7.10 -0.65
N LEU A 112 15.75 6.24 -0.34
CA LEU A 112 15.62 4.94 -0.97
C LEU A 112 15.45 5.02 -2.50
N PRO A 113 15.81 3.97 -3.25
CA PRO A 113 15.75 3.96 -4.72
C PRO A 113 14.33 3.93 -5.29
N VAL A 114 13.31 3.74 -4.45
CA VAL A 114 11.87 3.77 -4.80
C VAL A 114 11.12 4.69 -3.84
N ASN A 115 9.95 5.16 -4.27
CA ASN A 115 9.06 5.89 -3.37
C ASN A 115 8.42 4.91 -2.38
N ILE A 116 8.42 5.26 -1.10
CA ILE A 116 7.79 4.47 -0.05
C ILE A 116 6.70 5.28 0.62
N GLY A 117 5.54 4.66 0.78
CA GLY A 117 4.50 5.11 1.68
C GLY A 117 4.18 4.02 2.70
N LEU A 118 3.51 4.36 3.79
CA LEU A 118 3.11 3.40 4.81
C LEU A 118 1.61 3.45 5.10
N MET A 119 1.09 2.28 5.49
CA MET A 119 -0.14 2.15 6.26
C MET A 119 0.20 2.15 7.74
N ALA A 120 -0.67 2.72 8.58
CA ALA A 120 -0.58 2.60 10.02
C ALA A 120 -1.04 1.19 10.45
N GLY A 121 -0.16 0.40 11.03
CA GLY A 121 -0.43 -0.98 11.43
C GLY A 121 -1.25 -1.04 12.72
N HIS A 122 -2.50 -1.43 12.63
CA HIS A 122 -3.41 -1.52 13.77
C HIS A 122 -2.89 -2.42 14.90
N THR A 123 -2.23 -3.54 14.59
CA THR A 123 -1.71 -4.47 15.59
C THR A 123 -0.67 -3.80 16.48
N ASN A 124 0.29 -3.06 15.87
CA ASN A 124 1.30 -2.35 16.64
C ASN A 124 0.70 -1.24 17.49
N ILE A 125 -0.25 -0.47 16.96
CA ILE A 125 -0.95 0.57 17.73
C ILE A 125 -1.65 -0.09 18.93
N ARG A 126 -2.35 -1.20 18.71
CA ARG A 126 -3.07 -1.93 19.76
C ARG A 126 -2.12 -2.44 20.85
N GLU A 127 -0.98 -2.98 20.47
CA GLU A 127 0.04 -3.45 21.41
C GLU A 127 0.68 -2.32 22.22
N CYS A 128 0.88 -1.15 21.59
CA CYS A 128 1.47 0.01 22.26
C CYS A 128 0.51 0.69 23.26
N VAL A 129 -0.78 0.77 22.96
CA VAL A 129 -1.72 1.58 23.75
C VAL A 129 -2.60 0.78 24.71
N VAL A 130 -2.67 -0.54 24.55
CA VAL A 130 -3.48 -1.43 25.40
C VAL A 130 -2.60 -2.19 26.36
N GLU A 131 -2.69 -1.88 27.63
CA GLU A 131 -1.95 -2.58 28.66
C GLU A 131 -2.34 -4.07 28.70
N ASN A 132 -1.34 -4.95 28.73
CA ASN A 132 -1.51 -6.41 28.68
C ASN A 132 -2.39 -6.89 27.50
N SER A 133 -2.23 -6.27 26.34
CA SER A 133 -2.95 -6.64 25.13
C SER A 133 -2.85 -8.13 24.83
N ASN A 134 -4.01 -8.76 24.62
CA ASN A 134 -4.10 -10.16 24.21
C ASN A 134 -4.80 -10.24 22.85
N LYS A 135 -4.11 -10.81 21.87
CA LYS A 135 -4.59 -10.89 20.48
C LYS A 135 -5.89 -11.70 20.31
N TYR A 136 -6.26 -12.53 21.26
CA TYR A 136 -7.48 -13.36 21.21
C TYR A 136 -8.69 -12.72 21.89
N ASN A 137 -8.49 -11.69 22.70
CA ASN A 137 -9.55 -11.07 23.48
C ASN A 137 -9.97 -9.72 22.91
N PRO A 138 -11.28 -9.39 22.96
CA PRO A 138 -11.74 -8.04 22.75
C PRO A 138 -11.11 -7.06 23.76
N ILE A 139 -11.00 -5.79 23.36
CA ILE A 139 -10.53 -4.70 24.20
C ILE A 139 -11.68 -3.81 24.64
N GLN A 140 -11.43 -2.97 25.64
CA GLN A 140 -12.43 -2.03 26.17
C GLN A 140 -12.65 -0.84 25.23
N THR A 141 -13.83 -0.23 25.32
CA THR A 141 -14.19 0.92 24.46
C THR A 141 -13.22 2.09 24.60
N ASP A 142 -12.68 2.34 25.78
CA ASP A 142 -11.75 3.43 25.99
C ASP A 142 -10.37 3.15 25.34
N ASP A 143 -9.97 1.90 25.27
CA ASP A 143 -8.76 1.52 24.53
C ASP A 143 -8.96 1.62 23.02
N ILE A 144 -10.14 1.27 22.51
CA ILE A 144 -10.52 1.50 21.10
C ILE A 144 -10.37 2.99 20.74
N LYS A 145 -10.80 3.90 21.62
CA LYS A 145 -10.63 5.35 21.40
C LYS A 145 -9.15 5.75 21.35
N LYS A 146 -8.32 5.24 22.24
CA LYS A 146 -6.87 5.51 22.23
C LYS A 146 -6.25 5.07 20.90
N ILE A 147 -6.56 3.83 20.44
CA ILE A 147 -6.10 3.33 19.15
C ILE A 147 -6.54 4.25 18.01
N MET A 148 -7.79 4.68 18.01
CA MET A 148 -8.32 5.59 16.98
C MET A 148 -7.58 6.94 16.97
N TYR A 149 -7.25 7.50 18.13
CA TYR A 149 -6.50 8.76 18.21
C TYR A 149 -5.06 8.60 17.72
N THR A 150 -4.34 7.54 18.14
CA THR A 150 -2.99 7.24 17.66
C THR A 150 -2.97 6.97 16.15
N ALA A 151 -3.96 6.23 15.64
CA ALA A 151 -4.10 6.02 14.20
C ALA A 151 -4.29 7.35 13.45
N ARG A 152 -5.08 8.29 14.00
CA ARG A 152 -5.27 9.62 13.41
C ARG A 152 -3.96 10.40 13.36
N GLU A 153 -3.17 10.40 14.43
CA GLU A 153 -1.84 11.04 14.44
C GLU A 153 -0.95 10.50 13.33
N TYR A 154 -0.94 9.19 13.10
CA TYR A 154 -0.18 8.59 12.00
C TYR A 154 -0.72 8.98 10.61
N LEU A 155 -2.04 9.09 10.46
CA LEU A 155 -2.65 9.55 9.20
C LEU A 155 -2.31 11.02 8.91
N GLU A 156 -2.40 11.89 9.91
CA GLU A 156 -2.01 13.31 9.83
C GLU A 156 -0.51 13.45 9.56
N GLY A 157 0.31 12.54 10.09
CA GLY A 157 1.76 12.48 9.87
C GLY A 157 2.20 11.90 8.54
N GLY A 158 1.28 11.43 7.67
CA GLY A 158 1.59 11.03 6.29
C GLY A 158 1.26 9.58 5.93
N CYS A 159 0.78 8.76 6.85
CA CYS A 159 0.32 7.41 6.51
C CYS A 159 -0.87 7.45 5.53
N PHE A 160 -0.89 6.52 4.57
CA PHE A 160 -1.91 6.42 3.52
C PHE A 160 -3.27 5.93 4.02
N GLY A 161 -3.27 5.20 5.14
CA GLY A 161 -4.47 4.60 5.68
C GLY A 161 -4.14 3.72 6.89
N ILE A 162 -5.09 2.87 7.29
CA ILE A 162 -4.91 1.91 8.40
C ILE A 162 -4.92 0.49 7.84
N SER A 163 -3.96 -0.32 8.24
CA SER A 163 -3.92 -1.74 7.91
C SER A 163 -4.33 -2.60 9.10
N TYR A 164 -5.07 -3.66 8.81
CA TYR A 164 -5.52 -4.63 9.80
C TYR A 164 -4.97 -6.03 9.51
N GLY A 165 -4.49 -6.70 10.52
CA GLY A 165 -4.16 -8.11 10.52
C GLY A 165 -5.20 -8.92 11.30
N ILE A 166 -6.46 -8.96 10.83
CA ILE A 166 -7.58 -9.55 11.59
C ILE A 166 -7.34 -11.04 11.84
N ARG A 167 -6.73 -11.72 10.88
CA ARG A 167 -6.33 -13.13 11.01
C ARG A 167 -5.34 -13.35 12.16
N TYR A 168 -4.43 -12.41 12.36
CA TYR A 168 -3.36 -12.51 13.37
C TYR A 168 -3.80 -12.05 14.75
N VAL A 169 -4.85 -11.21 14.81
CA VAL A 169 -5.46 -10.69 16.04
C VAL A 169 -6.94 -11.02 16.07
N PRO A 170 -7.32 -12.30 16.31
CA PRO A 170 -8.71 -12.74 16.23
C PRO A 170 -9.68 -12.02 17.18
N GLY A 171 -9.15 -11.42 18.26
CA GLY A 171 -9.92 -10.63 19.23
C GLY A 171 -10.43 -9.29 18.73
N ILE A 172 -9.99 -8.83 17.53
CA ILE A 172 -10.53 -7.62 16.92
C ILE A 172 -12.03 -7.81 16.64
N THR A 173 -12.86 -6.92 17.21
CA THR A 173 -14.31 -6.93 17.01
C THR A 173 -14.74 -6.03 15.86
N GLU A 174 -15.98 -6.23 15.35
CA GLU A 174 -16.57 -5.31 14.37
C GLU A 174 -16.65 -3.88 14.91
N LEU A 175 -16.93 -3.71 16.20
CA LEU A 175 -16.93 -2.42 16.87
C LEU A 175 -15.55 -1.75 16.81
N GLU A 176 -14.49 -2.49 17.14
CA GLU A 176 -13.11 -2.01 17.08
C GLU A 176 -12.73 -1.59 15.65
N LEU A 177 -13.04 -2.42 14.65
CA LEU A 177 -12.81 -2.10 13.23
C LEU A 177 -13.51 -0.79 12.83
N ILE A 178 -14.79 -0.63 13.17
CA ILE A 178 -15.55 0.55 12.80
C ILE A 178 -15.03 1.80 13.51
N GLU A 179 -14.86 1.75 14.83
CA GLU A 179 -14.48 2.93 15.62
C GLU A 179 -13.07 3.42 15.26
N VAL A 180 -12.11 2.50 15.11
CA VAL A 180 -10.74 2.88 14.72
C VAL A 180 -10.72 3.42 13.28
N SER A 181 -11.43 2.78 12.34
CA SER A 181 -11.46 3.22 10.94
C SER A 181 -12.11 4.59 10.73
N LYS A 182 -12.85 5.14 11.71
CA LYS A 182 -13.33 6.53 11.66
C LYS A 182 -12.20 7.55 11.51
N ALA A 183 -10.99 7.21 11.95
CA ALA A 183 -9.81 8.05 11.74
C ALA A 183 -9.52 8.33 10.26
N CYS A 184 -9.87 7.41 9.34
CA CYS A 184 -9.66 7.57 7.90
C CYS A 184 -10.66 8.52 7.22
N LYS A 185 -11.84 8.74 7.83
CA LYS A 185 -12.95 9.46 7.19
C LYS A 185 -12.66 10.92 6.84
N PRO A 186 -12.01 11.73 7.69
CA PRO A 186 -11.79 13.16 7.40
C PRO A 186 -11.04 13.42 6.09
N GLU A 187 -10.09 12.55 5.75
CA GLU A 187 -9.23 12.70 4.57
C GLU A 187 -9.53 11.66 3.48
N ASN A 188 -10.64 10.93 3.61
CA ASN A 188 -11.02 9.83 2.72
C ASN A 188 -9.88 8.83 2.49
N LYS A 189 -9.14 8.50 3.57
CA LYS A 189 -8.04 7.54 3.53
C LYS A 189 -8.56 6.11 3.51
N ILE A 190 -7.75 5.21 2.99
CA ILE A 190 -8.10 3.80 2.78
C ILE A 190 -7.90 2.97 4.04
N ILE A 191 -8.68 1.90 4.20
CA ILE A 191 -8.32 0.80 5.09
C ILE A 191 -8.01 -0.45 4.27
N ASN A 192 -7.04 -1.25 4.73
CA ASN A 192 -6.80 -2.56 4.15
C ASN A 192 -6.76 -3.65 5.22
N ALA A 193 -6.96 -4.90 4.82
CA ALA A 193 -6.92 -6.00 5.77
C ALA A 193 -6.42 -7.31 5.17
N HIS A 194 -5.59 -8.01 5.94
CA HIS A 194 -5.57 -9.45 5.98
C HIS A 194 -6.83 -9.88 6.74
N VAL A 195 -7.85 -10.30 6.01
CA VAL A 195 -9.17 -10.58 6.58
C VAL A 195 -9.14 -11.77 7.56
N ARG A 196 -10.21 -11.97 8.30
CA ARG A 196 -10.28 -12.90 9.45
C ARG A 196 -10.02 -14.36 9.12
N ASP A 197 -10.38 -14.80 7.92
CA ASP A 197 -10.15 -16.17 7.44
C ASP A 197 -9.63 -16.10 6.00
N ASP A 198 -8.60 -16.88 5.71
CA ASP A 198 -7.86 -16.89 4.45
C ASP A 198 -8.02 -18.19 3.66
N ALA A 199 -9.03 -18.97 3.96
CA ALA A 199 -9.26 -20.25 3.33
C ALA A 199 -10.75 -20.51 3.15
N LYS A 200 -11.28 -21.47 3.88
CA LYS A 200 -12.65 -21.99 3.70
C LYS A 200 -13.74 -20.93 3.86
N ASN A 201 -13.52 -19.96 4.75
CA ASN A 201 -14.50 -18.93 5.09
C ASN A 201 -14.16 -17.54 4.49
N ILE A 202 -13.30 -17.47 3.48
CA ILE A 202 -12.82 -16.21 2.89
C ILE A 202 -13.97 -15.29 2.44
N ILE A 203 -15.04 -15.83 1.87
CA ILE A 203 -16.21 -15.05 1.42
C ILE A 203 -16.88 -14.35 2.61
N TRP A 204 -17.05 -15.06 3.73
CA TRP A 204 -17.62 -14.49 4.94
C TRP A 204 -16.70 -13.39 5.54
N ALA A 205 -15.41 -13.69 5.65
CA ALA A 205 -14.42 -12.75 6.19
C ALA A 205 -14.30 -11.48 5.32
N THR A 206 -14.37 -11.63 4.00
CA THR A 206 -14.40 -10.49 3.07
C THR A 206 -15.66 -9.65 3.25
N LYS A 207 -16.84 -10.29 3.40
CA LYS A 207 -18.10 -9.57 3.68
C LYS A 207 -18.06 -8.80 4.99
N GLU A 208 -17.44 -9.35 6.04
CA GLU A 208 -17.23 -8.67 7.32
C GLU A 208 -16.46 -7.35 7.09
N PHE A 209 -15.37 -7.38 6.34
CA PHE A 209 -14.55 -6.21 6.09
C PHE A 209 -15.21 -5.18 5.15
N ILE A 210 -15.90 -5.65 4.11
CA ILE A 210 -16.69 -4.79 3.20
C ILE A 210 -17.73 -3.97 3.98
N LYS A 211 -18.43 -4.57 4.96
CA LYS A 211 -19.42 -3.86 5.79
C LYS A 211 -18.82 -2.66 6.52
N VAL A 212 -17.56 -2.74 6.94
CA VAL A 212 -16.87 -1.62 7.62
C VAL A 212 -16.71 -0.45 6.65
N GLY A 213 -16.19 -0.69 5.46
CA GLY A 213 -16.03 0.33 4.42
C GLY A 213 -17.36 0.96 4.03
N MET A 214 -18.38 0.16 3.76
CA MET A 214 -19.73 0.63 3.40
C MET A 214 -20.36 1.47 4.52
N LYS A 215 -20.21 1.04 5.79
CA LYS A 215 -20.79 1.74 6.94
C LYS A 215 -20.17 3.12 7.17
N LEU A 216 -18.89 3.26 6.85
CA LEU A 216 -18.13 4.49 7.04
C LEU A 216 -18.02 5.33 5.77
N ASP A 217 -18.39 4.78 4.61
CA ASP A 217 -18.22 5.41 3.30
C ASP A 217 -16.74 5.79 3.07
N ILE A 218 -15.86 4.79 3.22
CA ILE A 218 -14.41 4.92 2.99
C ILE A 218 -13.91 3.82 2.06
N PRO A 219 -12.84 4.08 1.28
CA PRO A 219 -12.25 3.08 0.41
C PRO A 219 -11.68 1.91 1.21
N ILE A 220 -11.80 0.70 0.66
CA ILE A 220 -11.18 -0.50 1.24
C ILE A 220 -10.32 -1.23 0.22
N GLN A 221 -9.29 -1.92 0.70
CA GLN A 221 -8.49 -2.86 -0.08
C GLN A 221 -8.41 -4.19 0.64
N ASN A 222 -8.82 -5.25 -0.04
CA ASN A 222 -8.69 -6.61 0.47
C ASN A 222 -7.29 -7.14 0.12
N SER A 223 -6.47 -7.39 1.11
CA SER A 223 -5.06 -7.75 0.92
C SER A 223 -4.91 -9.13 0.28
N HIS A 224 -3.90 -9.29 -0.59
CA HIS A 224 -3.41 -10.53 -1.22
C HIS A 224 -4.50 -11.57 -1.56
N ILE A 225 -5.62 -11.10 -2.09
CA ILE A 225 -6.81 -11.92 -2.39
C ILE A 225 -6.50 -13.11 -3.33
N GLY A 226 -5.50 -12.95 -4.19
CA GLY A 226 -5.05 -13.98 -5.12
C GLY A 226 -4.57 -15.26 -4.45
N SER A 227 -3.92 -15.16 -3.29
CA SER A 227 -3.50 -16.30 -2.50
C SER A 227 -4.60 -16.84 -1.59
N MET A 228 -5.48 -15.96 -1.10
CA MET A 228 -6.49 -16.31 -0.09
C MET A 228 -7.71 -17.02 -0.69
N GLY A 229 -8.05 -16.76 -1.94
CA GLY A 229 -9.16 -17.41 -2.66
C GLY A 229 -8.88 -18.82 -3.17
N GLY A 230 -7.82 -19.48 -2.66
CA GLY A 230 -7.25 -20.71 -3.21
C GLY A 230 -8.13 -21.97 -3.17
N TYR A 231 -9.23 -22.00 -2.41
CA TYR A 231 -10.13 -23.15 -2.30
C TYR A 231 -11.25 -23.17 -3.36
N GLY A 232 -10.95 -22.72 -4.57
CA GLY A 232 -11.90 -22.68 -5.68
C GLY A 232 -12.94 -21.56 -5.59
N GLN A 233 -12.81 -20.66 -4.62
CA GLN A 233 -13.78 -19.59 -4.35
C GLN A 233 -13.43 -18.27 -5.07
N MET A 234 -12.33 -18.21 -5.82
CA MET A 234 -11.86 -16.99 -6.46
C MET A 234 -12.93 -16.29 -7.32
N LYS A 235 -13.66 -17.06 -8.12
CA LYS A 235 -14.72 -16.52 -8.98
C LYS A 235 -15.84 -15.84 -8.19
N GLU A 236 -16.26 -16.44 -7.08
CA GLU A 236 -17.28 -15.87 -6.19
C GLU A 236 -16.76 -14.62 -5.48
N LEU A 237 -15.52 -14.70 -5.01
CA LEU A 237 -14.82 -13.60 -4.33
C LEU A 237 -14.67 -12.37 -5.21
N LEU A 238 -14.24 -12.54 -6.47
CA LEU A 238 -14.15 -11.45 -7.44
C LEU A 238 -15.53 -10.84 -7.76
N ARG A 239 -16.57 -11.67 -7.91
CA ARG A 239 -17.93 -11.18 -8.10
C ARG A 239 -18.44 -10.37 -6.91
N LEU A 240 -18.12 -10.82 -5.68
CA LEU A 240 -18.45 -10.07 -4.47
C LEU A 240 -17.80 -8.69 -4.48
N LEU A 241 -16.49 -8.62 -4.78
CA LEU A 241 -15.77 -7.34 -4.85
C LEU A 241 -16.31 -6.43 -5.95
N ASP A 242 -16.61 -6.99 -7.12
CA ASP A 242 -17.17 -6.21 -8.24
C ASP A 242 -18.58 -5.65 -7.93
N SER A 243 -19.33 -6.31 -7.05
CA SER A 243 -20.68 -5.87 -6.67
C SER A 243 -20.74 -4.69 -5.72
N VAL A 244 -19.58 -4.29 -5.15
CA VAL A 244 -19.47 -3.21 -4.15
C VAL A 244 -18.55 -2.07 -4.58
N LYS A 245 -18.17 -2.05 -5.85
CA LYS A 245 -17.39 -0.97 -6.48
C LYS A 245 -18.23 0.28 -6.72
#